data_728d65747e1d726ceb8a842076c487c0
#
_entry.id   728d65747e1d726ceb8a842076c487c0
#
_cell.length_a   1.000
_cell.length_b   1.000
_cell.length_c   1.000
_cell.angle_alpha   90.00
_cell.angle_beta   90.00
_cell.angle_gamma   90.00
#
_symmetry.space_group_name_H-M   'P 1'
#
loop_
_entity.id
_entity.type
_entity.pdbx_description
1 polymer ?
#
loop_
_entity_poly.entity_id
_entity_poly.type
_entity_poly.pdbx_seq_one_letter_code
_entity_poly.pdbx_strand_id
1 'polypeptide(L)'
;MTLEVALVGVYRILGSLVVLRWPFAGALLAIGVDLFDLLLFNLFDLGGVPDYQAFDKWADQVYLAAFLVVALRDFRPLEKRIAVGLYLFRLVGFIAFEVGAPRELLFVFPNLFEFWFVAVVILARLRPSFAWTPARAAAVLAALLVAKLVQEWALHVARLFDSFTFLDAFGAIWRFLGGG
;
A
#
# COMPACT_ATOMS: atom_id res chain seq x y z
N MET A 1 -22.28 9.38 -7.15
CA MET A 1 -21.09 8.56 -7.46
C MET A 1 -20.76 8.83 -8.92
N THR A 2 -19.60 9.39 -9.22
CA THR A 2 -19.18 9.65 -10.61
C THR A 2 -18.78 8.34 -11.30
N LEU A 3 -18.80 8.33 -12.63
CA LEU A 3 -18.34 7.17 -13.41
C LEU A 3 -16.87 6.83 -13.09
N GLU A 4 -16.07 7.87 -12.85
CA GLU A 4 -14.66 7.76 -12.49
C GLU A 4 -14.44 7.01 -11.17
N VAL A 5 -15.18 7.39 -10.10
CA VAL A 5 -15.14 6.66 -8.81
C VAL A 5 -15.50 5.19 -8.98
N ALA A 6 -16.50 4.89 -9.83
CA ALA A 6 -16.91 3.51 -10.09
C ALA A 6 -15.82 2.72 -10.84
N LEU A 7 -15.22 3.30 -11.89
CA LEU A 7 -14.19 2.65 -12.69
C LEU A 7 -12.91 2.40 -11.89
N VAL A 8 -12.42 3.43 -11.17
CA VAL A 8 -11.21 3.30 -10.34
C VAL A 8 -11.46 2.36 -9.17
N GLY A 9 -12.64 2.41 -8.54
CA GLY A 9 -13.02 1.48 -7.49
C GLY A 9 -13.02 0.03 -7.95
N VAL A 10 -13.62 -0.28 -9.10
CA VAL A 10 -13.60 -1.62 -9.69
C VAL A 10 -12.17 -2.04 -10.03
N TYR A 11 -11.36 -1.16 -10.63
CA TYR A 11 -9.96 -1.42 -10.95
C TYR A 11 -9.15 -1.76 -9.69
N ARG A 12 -9.29 -1.00 -8.60
CA ARG A 12 -8.61 -1.25 -7.31
C ARG A 12 -9.07 -2.57 -6.67
N ILE A 13 -10.37 -2.86 -6.69
CA ILE A 13 -10.90 -4.12 -6.17
C ILE A 13 -10.34 -5.31 -6.96
N LEU A 14 -10.44 -5.30 -8.28
CA LEU A 14 -9.95 -6.40 -9.11
C LEU A 14 -8.44 -6.61 -8.97
N GLY A 15 -7.65 -5.53 -8.95
CA GLY A 15 -6.21 -5.59 -8.71
C GLY A 15 -5.85 -6.17 -7.35
N SER A 16 -6.63 -5.83 -6.33
CA SER A 16 -6.45 -6.33 -4.96
C SER A 16 -6.75 -7.82 -4.81
N LEU A 17 -7.73 -8.36 -5.54
CA LEU A 17 -8.15 -9.76 -5.41
C LEU A 17 -7.12 -10.75 -5.99
N VAL A 18 -6.24 -10.30 -6.88
CA VAL A 18 -5.18 -11.14 -7.46
C VAL A 18 -4.26 -11.74 -6.40
N VAL A 19 -4.05 -11.03 -5.28
CA VAL A 19 -3.22 -11.50 -4.16
C VAL A 19 -3.75 -12.80 -3.54
N LEU A 20 -5.05 -13.03 -3.57
CA LEU A 20 -5.68 -14.23 -3.02
C LEU A 20 -5.22 -15.50 -3.73
N ARG A 21 -4.85 -15.39 -5.02
CA ARG A 21 -4.39 -16.54 -5.83
C ARG A 21 -2.86 -16.58 -5.97
N TRP A 22 -2.22 -15.42 -6.10
CA TRP A 22 -0.78 -15.27 -6.29
C TRP A 22 -0.23 -14.22 -5.31
N PRO A 23 0.10 -14.60 -4.05
CA PRO A 23 0.45 -13.63 -3.00
C PRO A 23 1.56 -12.66 -3.39
N PHE A 24 2.64 -13.14 -4.01
CA PHE A 24 3.77 -12.29 -4.41
C PHE A 24 3.41 -11.34 -5.57
N ALA A 25 2.93 -11.90 -6.68
CA ALA A 25 2.60 -11.09 -7.85
C ALA A 25 1.40 -10.18 -7.58
N GLY A 26 0.40 -10.68 -6.83
CA GLY A 26 -0.77 -9.92 -6.45
C GLY A 26 -0.47 -8.78 -5.48
N ALA A 27 0.50 -8.94 -4.57
CA ALA A 27 0.93 -7.84 -3.72
C ALA A 27 1.57 -6.70 -4.54
N LEU A 28 2.47 -7.04 -5.46
CA LEU A 28 3.08 -6.04 -6.34
C LEU A 28 2.05 -5.37 -7.24
N LEU A 29 1.09 -6.15 -7.75
CA LEU A 29 0.00 -5.59 -8.57
C LEU A 29 -0.90 -4.67 -7.76
N ALA A 30 -1.31 -5.06 -6.55
CA ALA A 30 -2.18 -4.24 -5.70
C ALA A 30 -1.54 -2.90 -5.36
N ILE A 31 -0.25 -2.89 -5.00
CA ILE A 31 0.51 -1.67 -4.75
C ILE A 31 0.66 -0.85 -6.03
N GLY A 32 0.95 -1.50 -7.17
CA GLY A 32 1.01 -0.83 -8.46
C GLY A 32 -0.32 -0.15 -8.82
N VAL A 33 -1.43 -0.87 -8.67
CA VAL A 33 -2.79 -0.36 -8.91
C VAL A 33 -3.07 0.88 -8.05
N ASP A 34 -2.67 0.86 -6.77
CA ASP A 34 -2.81 1.98 -5.85
C ASP A 34 -1.99 3.21 -6.29
N LEU A 35 -0.75 3.00 -6.72
CA LEU A 35 0.11 4.07 -7.22
C LEU A 35 -0.37 4.65 -8.57
N PHE A 36 -1.01 3.83 -9.40
CA PHE A 36 -1.48 4.25 -10.73
C PHE A 36 -2.85 4.90 -10.73
N ASP A 37 -3.62 4.87 -9.64
CA ASP A 37 -4.94 5.49 -9.60
C ASP A 37 -4.87 7.02 -9.76
N LEU A 38 -3.89 7.68 -9.15
CA LEU A 38 -3.63 9.11 -9.35
C LEU A 38 -3.34 9.45 -10.82
N LEU A 39 -2.65 8.56 -11.53
CA LEU A 39 -2.44 8.73 -12.97
C LEU A 39 -3.76 8.61 -13.74
N LEU A 40 -4.60 7.64 -13.38
CA LEU A 40 -5.91 7.46 -14.02
C LEU A 40 -6.81 8.68 -13.81
N PHE A 41 -6.83 9.26 -12.61
CA PHE A 41 -7.58 10.50 -12.33
C PHE A 41 -7.07 11.70 -13.13
N ASN A 42 -5.77 11.78 -13.39
CA ASN A 42 -5.20 12.84 -14.22
C ASN A 42 -5.42 12.61 -15.74
N LEU A 43 -5.66 11.37 -16.15
CA LEU A 43 -5.81 11.00 -17.56
C LEU A 43 -7.28 11.02 -18.02
N PHE A 44 -8.20 10.67 -17.11
CA PHE A 44 -9.64 10.57 -17.41
C PHE A 44 -10.40 11.65 -16.62
N ASP A 45 -10.78 12.74 -17.28
CA ASP A 45 -11.65 13.77 -16.70
C ASP A 45 -13.11 13.34 -16.84
N LEU A 46 -13.54 12.38 -16.00
CA LEU A 46 -14.89 11.78 -16.02
C LEU A 46 -15.78 12.25 -14.86
N GLY A 47 -15.51 13.44 -14.34
CA GLY A 47 -16.34 14.09 -13.31
C GLY A 47 -15.69 14.17 -11.93
N GLY A 48 -14.43 13.79 -11.80
CA GLY A 48 -13.65 13.90 -10.58
C GLY A 48 -14.12 13.00 -9.42
N VAL A 49 -13.35 13.00 -8.34
CA VAL A 49 -13.71 12.32 -7.10
C VAL A 49 -13.94 13.38 -6.02
N PRO A 50 -15.20 13.65 -5.62
CA PRO A 50 -15.54 14.75 -4.72
C PRO A 50 -14.81 14.71 -3.37
N ASP A 51 -14.57 13.52 -2.84
CA ASP A 51 -13.78 13.29 -1.62
C ASP A 51 -12.76 12.17 -1.89
N TYR A 52 -11.70 12.54 -2.61
CA TYR A 52 -10.65 11.60 -2.96
C TYR A 52 -10.02 10.95 -1.73
N GLN A 53 -9.83 11.71 -0.64
CA GLN A 53 -9.16 11.20 0.56
C GLN A 53 -9.98 10.10 1.26
N ALA A 54 -11.30 10.29 1.38
CA ALA A 54 -12.18 9.27 1.93
C ALA A 54 -12.22 8.05 1.00
N PHE A 55 -12.39 8.25 -0.30
CA PHE A 55 -12.39 7.17 -1.29
C PHE A 55 -11.10 6.33 -1.22
N ASP A 56 -9.94 6.99 -1.23
CA ASP A 56 -8.63 6.36 -1.15
C ASP A 56 -8.48 5.48 0.11
N LYS A 57 -8.84 6.02 1.28
CA LYS A 57 -8.76 5.28 2.54
C LYS A 57 -9.69 4.05 2.58
N TRP A 58 -10.89 4.15 2.01
CA TRP A 58 -11.79 3.00 1.89
C TRP A 58 -11.27 1.97 0.89
N ALA A 59 -10.74 2.41 -0.25
CA ALA A 59 -10.13 1.53 -1.24
C ALA A 59 -8.91 0.80 -0.68
N ASP A 60 -8.09 1.47 0.17
CA ASP A 60 -6.98 0.84 0.90
C ASP A 60 -7.47 -0.33 1.76
N GLN A 61 -8.62 -0.21 2.43
CA GLN A 61 -9.13 -1.30 3.28
C GLN A 61 -9.42 -2.57 2.47
N VAL A 62 -9.76 -2.46 1.19
CA VAL A 62 -10.05 -3.63 0.34
C VAL A 62 -8.78 -4.47 0.12
N TYR A 63 -7.66 -3.84 -0.30
CA TYR A 63 -6.44 -4.61 -0.51
C TYR A 63 -5.81 -5.07 0.81
N LEU A 64 -5.89 -4.26 1.87
CA LEU A 64 -5.42 -4.66 3.20
C LEU A 64 -6.22 -5.86 3.73
N ALA A 65 -7.53 -5.90 3.53
CA ALA A 65 -8.36 -7.05 3.87
C ALA A 65 -7.97 -8.29 3.05
N ALA A 66 -7.72 -8.15 1.75
CA ALA A 66 -7.26 -9.25 0.91
C ALA A 66 -5.88 -9.78 1.37
N PHE A 67 -4.95 -8.88 1.73
CA PHE A 67 -3.65 -9.24 2.31
C PHE A 67 -3.83 -9.98 3.65
N LEU A 68 -4.76 -9.53 4.50
CA LEU A 68 -5.05 -10.19 5.77
C LEU A 68 -5.56 -11.61 5.56
N VAL A 69 -6.48 -11.82 4.60
CA VAL A 69 -6.98 -13.17 4.26
C VAL A 69 -5.81 -14.09 3.88
N VAL A 70 -4.90 -13.63 3.04
CA VAL A 70 -3.70 -14.40 2.67
C VAL A 70 -2.80 -14.64 3.88
N ALA A 71 -2.56 -13.64 4.71
CA ALA A 71 -1.74 -13.78 5.91
C ALA A 71 -2.33 -14.80 6.88
N LEU A 72 -3.66 -14.80 7.06
CA LEU A 72 -4.36 -15.78 7.90
C LEU A 72 -4.29 -17.19 7.34
N ARG A 73 -4.32 -17.35 6.02
CA ARG A 73 -4.27 -18.64 5.32
C ARG A 73 -2.86 -19.21 5.26
N ASP A 74 -1.88 -18.41 4.84
CA ASP A 74 -0.59 -18.89 4.35
C ASP A 74 0.60 -18.62 5.27
N PHE A 75 0.51 -17.63 6.18
CA PHE A 75 1.63 -17.25 7.04
C PHE A 75 1.81 -18.23 8.20
N ARG A 76 3.07 -18.42 8.61
CA ARG A 76 3.43 -19.19 9.82
C ARG A 76 2.98 -18.45 11.09
N PRO A 77 2.88 -19.13 12.25
CA PRO A 77 2.26 -18.54 13.45
C PRO A 77 2.85 -17.19 13.89
N LEU A 78 4.16 -17.01 13.84
CA LEU A 78 4.80 -15.74 14.23
C LEU A 78 4.48 -14.62 13.24
N GLU A 79 4.66 -14.89 11.94
CA GLU A 79 4.38 -13.95 10.85
C GLU A 79 2.91 -13.50 10.88
N LYS A 80 2.02 -14.47 11.09
CA LYS A 80 0.56 -14.25 11.20
C LYS A 80 0.18 -13.36 12.37
N ARG A 81 0.73 -13.62 13.57
CA ARG A 81 0.44 -12.81 14.76
C ARG A 81 0.88 -11.36 14.55
N ILE A 82 2.04 -11.15 13.96
CA ILE A 82 2.54 -9.81 13.63
C ILE A 82 1.63 -9.15 12.60
N ALA A 83 1.28 -9.85 11.52
CA ALA A 83 0.38 -9.34 10.48
C ALA A 83 -0.96 -8.88 11.05
N VAL A 84 -1.60 -9.71 11.88
CA VAL A 84 -2.87 -9.37 12.54
C VAL A 84 -2.71 -8.16 13.47
N GLY A 85 -1.65 -8.13 14.28
CA GLY A 85 -1.39 -6.99 15.18
C GLY A 85 -1.21 -5.68 14.42
N LEU A 86 -0.44 -5.69 13.33
CA LEU A 86 -0.21 -4.51 12.49
C LEU A 86 -1.47 -4.07 11.73
N TYR A 87 -2.27 -5.03 11.25
CA TYR A 87 -3.55 -4.73 10.61
C TYR A 87 -4.52 -4.06 11.60
N LEU A 88 -4.67 -4.62 12.81
CA LEU A 88 -5.52 -4.04 13.84
C LEU A 88 -5.03 -2.66 14.28
N PHE A 89 -3.72 -2.48 14.41
CA PHE A 89 -3.12 -1.19 14.70
C PHE A 89 -3.51 -0.15 13.64
N ARG A 90 -3.36 -0.49 12.34
CA ARG A 90 -3.77 0.38 11.22
C ARG A 90 -5.28 0.63 11.22
N LEU A 91 -6.09 -0.40 11.51
CA LEU A 91 -7.55 -0.30 11.55
C LEU A 91 -8.03 0.67 12.63
N VAL A 92 -7.38 0.70 13.80
CA VAL A 92 -7.68 1.68 14.87
C VAL A 92 -7.46 3.11 14.34
N GLY A 93 -6.34 3.37 13.66
CA GLY A 93 -6.08 4.67 13.05
C GLY A 93 -7.13 5.05 11.99
N PHE A 94 -7.53 4.10 11.15
CA PHE A 94 -8.58 4.31 10.15
C PHE A 94 -9.93 4.63 10.79
N ILE A 95 -10.37 3.87 11.79
CA ILE A 95 -11.63 4.13 12.52
C ILE A 95 -11.59 5.48 13.20
N ALA A 96 -10.48 5.83 13.86
CA ALA A 96 -10.34 7.13 14.50
C ALA A 96 -10.47 8.29 13.48
N PHE A 97 -9.89 8.14 12.30
CA PHE A 97 -10.03 9.10 11.20
C PHE A 97 -11.50 9.23 10.76
N GLU A 98 -12.22 8.11 10.57
CA GLU A 98 -13.64 8.09 10.14
C GLU A 98 -14.58 8.76 11.17
N VAL A 99 -14.25 8.68 12.47
CA VAL A 99 -15.04 9.35 13.52
C VAL A 99 -14.63 10.81 13.77
N GLY A 100 -13.82 11.39 12.89
CA GLY A 100 -13.49 12.81 12.89
C GLY A 100 -12.17 13.17 13.57
N ALA A 101 -11.28 12.23 13.86
CA ALA A 101 -9.95 12.56 14.33
C ALA A 101 -9.12 13.27 13.23
N PRO A 102 -8.20 14.15 13.59
CA PRO A 102 -7.39 14.87 12.63
C PRO A 102 -6.50 13.90 11.81
N ARG A 103 -6.27 14.25 10.55
CA ARG A 103 -5.51 13.41 9.59
C ARG A 103 -4.11 13.06 10.09
N GLU A 104 -3.49 13.96 10.86
CA GLU A 104 -2.17 13.78 11.45
C GLU A 104 -2.09 12.53 12.34
N LEU A 105 -3.24 12.07 12.87
CA LEU A 105 -3.30 10.84 13.64
C LEU A 105 -2.90 9.60 12.80
N LEU A 106 -3.13 9.64 11.50
CA LEU A 106 -2.72 8.54 10.59
C LEU A 106 -1.21 8.35 10.55
N PHE A 107 -0.41 9.39 10.86
CA PHE A 107 1.04 9.27 11.05
C PHE A 107 1.42 8.43 12.28
N VAL A 108 0.61 8.49 13.33
CA VAL A 108 0.80 7.67 14.53
C VAL A 108 0.45 6.21 14.25
N PHE A 109 -0.44 5.96 13.28
CA PHE A 109 -0.88 4.63 12.85
C PHE A 109 -0.42 4.33 11.40
N PRO A 110 0.90 4.27 11.12
CA PRO A 110 1.40 4.04 9.77
C PRO A 110 0.96 2.67 9.23
N ASN A 111 0.76 2.58 7.92
CA ASN A 111 0.45 1.31 7.26
C ASN A 111 1.70 0.41 7.17
N LEU A 112 2.16 -0.08 8.33
CA LEU A 112 3.29 -1.00 8.42
C LEU A 112 2.88 -2.44 8.06
N PHE A 113 1.57 -2.74 8.11
CA PHE A 113 1.04 -4.05 7.74
C PHE A 113 1.35 -4.42 6.29
N GLU A 114 1.16 -3.50 5.37
CA GLU A 114 1.49 -3.68 3.96
C GLU A 114 2.96 -4.03 3.75
N PHE A 115 3.86 -3.26 4.35
CA PHE A 115 5.31 -3.49 4.27
C PHE A 115 5.70 -4.85 4.84
N TRP A 116 5.09 -5.24 5.98
CA TRP A 116 5.30 -6.54 6.58
C TRP A 116 4.83 -7.67 5.66
N PHE A 117 3.62 -7.55 5.11
CA PHE A 117 3.08 -8.53 4.17
C PHE A 117 4.01 -8.75 2.98
N VAL A 118 4.43 -7.65 2.35
CA VAL A 118 5.35 -7.68 1.20
C VAL A 118 6.69 -8.33 1.59
N ALA A 119 7.26 -7.97 2.74
CA ALA A 119 8.52 -8.55 3.21
C ALA A 119 8.40 -10.07 3.42
N VAL A 120 7.29 -10.53 4.03
CA VAL A 120 7.06 -11.97 4.23
C VAL A 120 6.93 -12.71 2.91
N VAL A 121 6.13 -12.22 1.96
CA VAL A 121 5.94 -12.91 0.67
C VAL A 121 7.19 -12.88 -0.21
N ILE A 122 7.98 -11.79 -0.17
CA ILE A 122 9.28 -11.69 -0.85
C ILE A 122 10.26 -12.72 -0.25
N LEU A 123 10.41 -12.73 1.07
CA LEU A 123 11.34 -13.67 1.74
C LEU A 123 10.92 -15.12 1.53
N ALA A 124 9.62 -15.41 1.59
CA ALA A 124 9.11 -16.75 1.29
C ALA A 124 9.43 -17.19 -0.15
N ARG A 125 9.43 -16.26 -1.11
CA ARG A 125 9.72 -16.53 -2.53
C ARG A 125 11.23 -16.66 -2.80
N LEU A 126 12.03 -15.71 -2.28
CA LEU A 126 13.46 -15.59 -2.60
C LEU A 126 14.35 -16.42 -1.68
N ARG A 127 13.90 -16.68 -0.45
CA ARG A 127 14.63 -17.45 0.57
C ARG A 127 13.70 -18.39 1.33
N PRO A 128 13.22 -19.49 0.71
CA PRO A 128 12.26 -20.42 1.32
C PRO A 128 12.75 -21.03 2.64
N SER A 129 14.06 -21.14 2.83
CA SER A 129 14.69 -21.63 4.06
C SER A 129 14.82 -20.57 5.17
N PHE A 130 14.36 -19.31 4.92
CA PHE A 130 14.43 -18.27 5.93
C PHE A 130 13.55 -18.61 7.13
N ALA A 131 14.17 -18.75 8.29
CA ALA A 131 13.47 -19.02 9.54
C ALA A 131 13.20 -17.71 10.28
N TRP A 132 11.94 -17.39 10.48
CA TRP A 132 11.52 -16.27 11.30
C TRP A 132 11.74 -16.59 12.79
N THR A 133 12.56 -15.78 13.45
CA THR A 133 12.68 -15.73 14.90
C THR A 133 12.18 -14.39 15.41
N PRO A 134 11.81 -14.26 16.69
CA PRO A 134 11.38 -12.96 17.25
C PRO A 134 12.42 -11.84 17.00
N ALA A 135 13.71 -12.14 17.16
CA ALA A 135 14.78 -11.18 16.92
C ALA A 135 14.86 -10.72 15.45
N ARG A 136 14.76 -11.67 14.51
CA ARG A 136 14.74 -11.34 13.07
C ARG A 136 13.50 -10.56 12.69
N ALA A 137 12.33 -10.95 13.21
CA ALA A 137 11.09 -10.23 12.99
C ALA A 137 11.18 -8.78 13.51
N ALA A 138 11.72 -8.58 14.72
CA ALA A 138 11.93 -7.25 15.27
C ALA A 138 12.90 -6.41 14.44
N ALA A 139 14.00 -6.98 13.97
CA ALA A 139 14.96 -6.28 13.10
C ALA A 139 14.34 -5.89 11.76
N VAL A 140 13.57 -6.79 11.13
CA VAL A 140 12.85 -6.49 9.88
C VAL A 140 11.81 -5.40 10.12
N LEU A 141 11.00 -5.50 11.18
CA LEU A 141 10.00 -4.48 11.51
C LEU A 141 10.63 -3.10 11.75
N ALA A 142 11.77 -3.03 12.44
CA ALA A 142 12.49 -1.79 12.64
C ALA A 142 12.96 -1.19 11.30
N ALA A 143 13.52 -2.01 10.40
CA ALA A 143 13.92 -1.57 9.07
C ALA A 143 12.72 -1.09 8.23
N LEU A 144 11.60 -1.83 8.25
CA LEU A 144 10.38 -1.46 7.55
C LEU A 144 9.76 -0.18 8.11
N LEU A 145 9.80 0.03 9.43
CA LEU A 145 9.33 1.28 10.06
C LEU A 145 10.18 2.47 9.60
N VAL A 146 11.50 2.33 9.58
CA VAL A 146 12.38 3.40 9.06
C VAL A 146 12.07 3.68 7.59
N ALA A 147 11.93 2.65 6.74
CA ALA A 147 11.57 2.81 5.34
C ALA A 147 10.21 3.51 5.18
N LYS A 148 9.22 3.15 5.99
CA LYS A 148 7.89 3.78 5.97
C LYS A 148 7.96 5.24 6.41
N LEU A 149 8.70 5.56 7.47
CA LEU A 149 8.87 6.94 7.93
C LEU A 149 9.60 7.81 6.90
N VAL A 150 10.60 7.25 6.21
CA VAL A 150 11.29 7.94 5.10
C VAL A 150 10.33 8.19 3.95
N GLN A 151 9.49 7.21 3.59
CA GLN A 151 8.46 7.38 2.57
C GLN A 151 7.47 8.49 2.94
N GLU A 152 6.92 8.47 4.14
CA GLU A 152 5.98 9.49 4.62
C GLU A 152 6.62 10.88 4.65
N TRP A 153 7.88 10.98 5.10
CA TRP A 153 8.62 12.23 5.06
C TRP A 153 8.82 12.76 3.64
N ALA A 154 9.23 11.87 2.71
CA ALA A 154 9.44 12.23 1.31
C ALA A 154 8.15 12.72 0.63
N LEU A 155 7.02 12.08 0.93
CA LEU A 155 5.72 12.42 0.33
C LEU A 155 5.09 13.67 0.94
N HIS A 156 5.14 13.82 2.26
CA HIS A 156 4.32 14.80 2.97
C HIS A 156 5.10 16.00 3.52
N VAL A 157 6.38 15.83 3.84
CA VAL A 157 7.23 16.90 4.38
C VAL A 157 8.11 17.50 3.29
N ALA A 158 8.89 16.66 2.61
CA ALA A 158 9.78 17.10 1.54
C ALA A 158 9.03 17.39 0.23
N ARG A 159 7.78 16.90 0.09
CA ARG A 159 6.91 17.08 -1.09
C ARG A 159 7.66 16.83 -2.40
N LEU A 160 8.51 15.79 -2.41
CA LEU A 160 9.40 15.51 -3.55
C LEU A 160 8.65 15.26 -4.84
N PHE A 161 7.39 14.82 -4.75
CA PHE A 161 6.55 14.53 -5.92
C PHE A 161 5.60 15.68 -6.31
N ASP A 162 5.49 16.74 -5.51
CA ASP A 162 4.65 17.90 -5.86
C ASP A 162 5.23 18.69 -7.05
N SER A 163 6.55 18.55 -7.30
CA SER A 163 7.27 19.25 -8.38
C SER A 163 7.37 18.44 -9.68
N PHE A 164 6.97 17.16 -9.66
CA PHE A 164 7.04 16.29 -10.82
C PHE A 164 5.67 15.69 -11.11
N THR A 165 5.18 15.87 -12.34
CA THR A 165 4.08 15.05 -12.81
C THR A 165 4.61 13.64 -13.11
N PHE A 166 3.73 12.63 -13.03
CA PHE A 166 4.09 11.25 -13.43
C PHE A 166 4.66 11.21 -14.86
N LEU A 167 4.13 12.04 -15.75
CA LEU A 167 4.59 12.14 -17.14
C LEU A 167 6.02 12.68 -17.23
N ASP A 168 6.40 13.64 -16.36
CA ASP A 168 7.77 14.15 -16.27
C ASP A 168 8.74 13.08 -15.79
N ALA A 169 8.34 12.31 -14.75
CA ALA A 169 9.14 11.20 -14.23
C ALA A 169 9.30 10.09 -15.30
N PHE A 170 8.21 9.71 -15.97
CA PHE A 170 8.25 8.71 -17.05
C PHE A 170 9.11 9.20 -18.21
N GLY A 171 8.97 10.46 -18.63
CA GLY A 171 9.79 11.06 -19.67
C GLY A 171 11.27 11.13 -19.32
N ALA A 172 11.61 11.36 -18.03
CA ALA A 172 12.97 11.34 -17.53
C ALA A 172 13.57 9.92 -17.56
N ILE A 173 12.81 8.92 -17.10
CA ILE A 173 13.20 7.51 -17.15
C ILE A 173 13.37 7.04 -18.58
N TRP A 174 12.43 7.39 -19.47
CA TRP A 174 12.51 7.03 -20.89
C TRP A 174 13.77 7.59 -21.56
N ARG A 175 14.09 8.86 -21.30
CA ARG A 175 15.34 9.50 -21.80
C ARG A 175 16.59 8.83 -21.23
N PHE A 176 16.57 8.49 -19.93
CA PHE A 176 17.68 7.80 -19.28
C PHE A 176 17.93 6.40 -19.86
N LEU A 177 16.86 5.69 -20.26
CA LEU A 177 16.95 4.36 -20.89
C LEU A 177 17.29 4.40 -22.38
N GLY A 178 17.60 5.57 -22.93
CA GLY A 178 18.05 5.72 -24.33
C GLY A 178 16.92 5.89 -25.34
N GLY A 179 15.71 6.23 -24.88
CA GLY A 179 14.58 6.63 -25.72
C GLY A 179 14.73 8.08 -26.19
N GLY A 180 15.67 8.34 -27.10
CA GLY A 180 15.84 9.61 -27.80
C GLY A 180 15.43 9.47 -29.23
#